data_90a756c40451f6053a83ce9e00ecfc20
#
_entry.id   90a756c40451f6053a83ce9e00ecfc20
#
_cell.length_a   1.000
_cell.length_b   1.000
_cell.length_c   1.000
_cell.angle_alpha   90.00
_cell.angle_beta   90.00
_cell.angle_gamma   90.00
#
_symmetry.space_group_name_H-M   'P 1'
#
loop_
_entity.id
_entity.type
_entity.pdbx_description
1 polymer ?
#
loop_
_entity_poly.entity_id
_entity_poly.type
_entity_poly.pdbx_seq_one_letter_code
_entity_poly.pdbx_strand_id
1 'polypeptide(L)'
;MNAVEATEWDRLAGDSDPFLEHAFLHTLEESRSVSPRAGCVPRLVLARDDGGRLCGAVPLYLKTNSYGEFIFDWSWANASQRAGVPYYPKLVAAIPFTPATGRRLPVLEAADVDRDAVRLALLRGVRELAADERASSVHFLFCTDEEKEFLGAHGYLPRLSMQFHWHNRSERPFESFEDYLSTFRSQNRKQVRKERRVAAEHGLTFRTATGGELEDADWRGLRAFYVENVARHGGRAYLTEAFFDLARETLAHRLVATLAHRGREPVAGTINFEKGAHLYGRYWGCLDDFQMLHFELCYYRLIDRAIDRRQALFEAGAQGEHKLKRGLVPAFTYSAHWIRHAGLAAAIAPFVEREAEAVAAEATAYAEHSPFRSE
;
A
#
# COMPACT_ATOMS: atom_id res chain seq x y z
N MET A 1 -12.39 11.08 9.70
CA MET A 1 -11.34 12.14 9.77
C MET A 1 -11.88 13.49 10.24
N ASN A 2 -13.16 13.82 10.08
CA ASN A 2 -13.75 15.12 10.51
C ASN A 2 -13.66 15.44 12.02
N ALA A 3 -13.31 14.49 12.86
CA ALA A 3 -13.16 14.68 14.30
C ALA A 3 -11.75 15.10 14.75
N VAL A 4 -10.82 15.26 13.85
CA VAL A 4 -9.41 15.59 14.14
C VAL A 4 -8.94 16.68 13.15
N GLU A 5 -8.25 17.69 13.68
CA GLU A 5 -7.66 18.74 12.87
C GLU A 5 -6.51 18.20 12.01
N ALA A 6 -6.49 18.55 10.73
CA ALA A 6 -5.50 18.07 9.76
C ALA A 6 -4.05 18.32 10.23
N THR A 7 -3.77 19.53 10.72
CA THR A 7 -2.44 19.91 11.19
C THR A 7 -2.00 19.14 12.45
N GLU A 8 -2.95 18.69 13.28
CA GLU A 8 -2.67 17.88 14.46
C GLU A 8 -2.37 16.42 14.04
N TRP A 9 -3.17 15.88 13.14
CA TRP A 9 -2.99 14.53 12.61
C TRP A 9 -1.69 14.37 11.81
N ASP A 10 -1.39 15.32 10.94
CA ASP A 10 -0.26 15.21 10.01
C ASP A 10 1.10 15.24 10.72
N ARG A 11 1.18 15.71 11.97
CA ARG A 11 2.36 15.53 12.82
C ARG A 11 2.66 14.07 13.15
N LEU A 12 1.66 13.19 13.07
CA LEU A 12 1.82 11.74 13.26
C LEU A 12 2.19 11.03 11.96
N ALA A 13 1.89 11.60 10.78
CA ALA A 13 2.03 10.93 9.49
C ALA A 13 3.50 10.71 9.06
N GLY A 14 4.45 11.50 9.62
CA GLY A 14 5.88 11.40 9.27
C GLY A 14 6.19 11.84 7.84
N ASP A 15 7.40 11.52 7.35
CA ASP A 15 7.96 12.12 6.15
C ASP A 15 7.91 11.23 4.90
N SER A 16 7.43 9.99 4.99
CA SER A 16 7.51 9.03 3.90
C SER A 16 6.19 8.37 3.51
N ASP A 17 5.16 8.42 4.36
CA ASP A 17 3.85 7.81 4.08
C ASP A 17 2.82 8.87 3.68
N PRO A 18 2.46 8.99 2.38
CA PRO A 18 1.44 9.92 1.93
C PRO A 18 0.02 9.45 2.25
N PHE A 19 -0.16 8.16 2.54
CA PHE A 19 -1.47 7.55 2.76
C PHE A 19 -1.96 7.73 4.18
N LEU A 20 -1.03 7.94 5.13
CA LEU A 20 -1.36 8.26 6.51
C LEU A 20 -1.71 9.76 6.69
N GLU A 21 -1.48 10.61 5.70
CA GLU A 21 -1.87 12.03 5.78
C GLU A 21 -3.38 12.18 5.91
N HIS A 22 -3.78 13.20 6.69
CA HIS A 22 -5.20 13.53 6.90
C HIS A 22 -5.95 13.66 5.57
N ALA A 23 -5.36 14.36 4.60
CA ALA A 23 -5.97 14.60 3.29
C ALA A 23 -6.35 13.29 2.58
N PHE A 24 -5.48 12.25 2.63
CA PHE A 24 -5.75 10.98 1.98
C PHE A 24 -6.90 10.21 2.66
N LEU A 25 -6.84 10.07 3.97
CA LEU A 25 -7.87 9.38 4.75
C LEU A 25 -9.22 10.10 4.67
N HIS A 26 -9.20 11.44 4.77
CA HIS A 26 -10.39 12.27 4.62
C HIS A 26 -11.01 12.14 3.21
N THR A 27 -10.18 12.14 2.16
CA THR A 27 -10.67 11.95 0.78
C THR A 27 -11.36 10.60 0.59
N LEU A 28 -10.83 9.52 1.20
CA LEU A 28 -11.49 8.21 1.17
C LEU A 28 -12.85 8.20 1.89
N GLU A 29 -12.97 8.90 3.00
CA GLU A 29 -14.21 9.00 3.78
C GLU A 29 -15.24 9.91 3.10
N GLU A 30 -14.84 11.12 2.69
CA GLU A 30 -15.72 12.11 2.08
C GLU A 30 -16.26 11.65 0.72
N SER A 31 -15.42 10.99 -0.08
CA SER A 31 -15.84 10.35 -1.34
C SER A 31 -16.77 9.15 -1.14
N ARG A 32 -16.96 8.68 0.10
CA ARG A 32 -17.70 7.44 0.43
C ARG A 32 -17.07 6.18 -0.17
N SER A 33 -15.81 6.22 -0.60
CA SER A 33 -15.03 5.02 -0.91
C SER A 33 -14.91 4.13 0.34
N VAL A 34 -14.70 4.75 1.49
CA VAL A 34 -14.86 4.16 2.82
C VAL A 34 -16.24 4.54 3.36
N SER A 35 -17.10 3.54 3.54
CA SER A 35 -18.48 3.74 3.96
C SER A 35 -19.13 2.44 4.46
N PRO A 36 -20.25 2.50 5.19
CA PRO A 36 -21.02 1.31 5.56
C PRO A 36 -21.42 0.45 4.35
N ARG A 37 -21.74 1.09 3.22
CA ARG A 37 -22.09 0.38 1.97
C ARG A 37 -20.91 -0.41 1.38
N ALA A 38 -19.69 0.09 1.58
CA ALA A 38 -18.46 -0.62 1.20
C ALA A 38 -18.07 -1.70 2.23
N GLY A 39 -18.79 -1.79 3.35
CA GLY A 39 -18.45 -2.66 4.47
C GLY A 39 -17.19 -2.23 5.21
N CYS A 40 -16.93 -0.92 5.23
CA CYS A 40 -15.75 -0.32 5.85
C CYS A 40 -16.17 0.99 6.54
N VAL A 41 -16.16 1.01 7.87
CA VAL A 41 -16.63 2.15 8.67
C VAL A 41 -15.48 2.68 9.53
N PRO A 42 -15.12 3.97 9.44
CA PRO A 42 -14.05 4.54 10.27
C PRO A 42 -14.31 4.39 11.77
N ARG A 43 -13.27 4.07 12.51
CA ARG A 43 -13.27 3.90 13.97
C ARG A 43 -11.91 4.33 14.52
N LEU A 44 -11.62 5.62 14.50
CA LEU A 44 -10.33 6.12 14.97
C LEU A 44 -10.18 5.90 16.47
N VAL A 45 -8.99 5.46 16.89
CA VAL A 45 -8.58 5.48 18.29
C VAL A 45 -7.50 6.55 18.46
N LEU A 46 -7.70 7.48 19.38
CA LEU A 46 -6.84 8.64 19.59
C LEU A 46 -6.31 8.64 21.02
N ALA A 47 -5.02 8.87 21.19
CA ALA A 47 -4.38 9.12 22.48
C ALA A 47 -4.03 10.60 22.61
N ARG A 48 -4.56 11.24 23.64
CA ARG A 48 -4.29 12.64 23.97
C ARG A 48 -3.65 12.74 25.35
N ASP A 49 -2.75 13.72 25.53
CA ASP A 49 -2.22 14.05 26.85
C ASP A 49 -3.24 14.87 27.68
N ASP A 50 -2.89 15.16 28.93
CA ASP A 50 -3.76 15.92 29.87
C ASP A 50 -4.05 17.35 29.35
N GLY A 51 -3.22 17.88 28.46
CA GLY A 51 -3.42 19.17 27.78
C GLY A 51 -4.32 19.09 26.57
N GLY A 52 -4.76 17.87 26.17
CA GLY A 52 -5.59 17.63 24.99
C GLY A 52 -4.81 17.49 23.67
N ARG A 53 -3.48 17.57 23.70
CA ARG A 53 -2.62 17.41 22.52
C ARG A 53 -2.68 15.95 22.00
N LEU A 54 -2.83 15.75 20.71
CA LEU A 54 -2.79 14.44 20.10
C LEU A 54 -1.38 13.87 20.13
N CYS A 55 -1.19 12.79 20.90
CA CYS A 55 0.09 12.10 21.06
C CYS A 55 0.21 10.83 20.23
N GLY A 56 -0.90 10.24 19.80
CA GLY A 56 -0.90 9.05 18.96
C GLY A 56 -2.28 8.72 18.43
N ALA A 57 -2.33 7.88 17.41
CA ALA A 57 -3.59 7.47 16.78
C ALA A 57 -3.52 6.06 16.19
N VAL A 58 -4.67 5.46 15.92
CA VAL A 58 -4.81 4.26 15.07
C VAL A 58 -5.86 4.54 14.02
N PRO A 59 -5.49 4.52 12.73
CA PRO A 59 -6.45 4.56 11.62
C PRO A 59 -7.17 3.20 11.54
N LEU A 60 -8.27 3.07 12.28
CA LEU A 60 -8.99 1.82 12.49
C LEU A 60 -10.34 1.84 11.78
N TYR A 61 -10.72 0.70 11.24
CA TYR A 61 -11.97 0.53 10.48
C TYR A 61 -12.71 -0.71 10.93
N LEU A 62 -14.03 -0.58 11.16
CA LEU A 62 -14.91 -1.72 11.33
C LEU A 62 -15.26 -2.29 9.97
N LYS A 63 -14.92 -3.55 9.74
CA LYS A 63 -15.09 -4.25 8.47
C LYS A 63 -16.12 -5.37 8.59
N THR A 64 -17.04 -5.42 7.61
CA THR A 64 -18.02 -6.50 7.47
C THR A 64 -17.65 -7.49 6.36
N ASN A 65 -16.50 -7.32 5.75
CA ASN A 65 -15.91 -8.17 4.70
C ASN A 65 -14.39 -7.98 4.66
N SER A 66 -13.66 -8.80 3.89
CA SER A 66 -12.20 -8.71 3.72
C SER A 66 -11.76 -8.11 2.37
N TYR A 67 -12.66 -7.45 1.64
CA TYR A 67 -12.29 -6.83 0.37
C TYR A 67 -11.41 -5.60 0.59
N GLY A 68 -10.40 -5.45 -0.28
CA GLY A 68 -9.49 -4.31 -0.30
C GLY A 68 -8.43 -4.29 0.78
N GLU A 69 -8.18 -5.41 1.45
CA GLU A 69 -7.16 -5.53 2.51
C GLU A 69 -5.79 -5.99 1.99
N PHE A 70 -5.75 -6.76 0.90
CA PHE A 70 -4.54 -7.32 0.26
C PHE A 70 -3.68 -8.25 1.14
N ILE A 71 -4.02 -8.43 2.40
CA ILE A 71 -3.56 -9.51 3.28
C ILE A 71 -4.74 -10.46 3.40
N PHE A 72 -4.71 -11.55 2.62
CA PHE A 72 -5.88 -12.41 2.46
C PHE A 72 -6.09 -13.31 3.67
N ASP A 73 -7.26 -13.22 4.27
CA ASP A 73 -7.72 -14.02 5.41
C ASP A 73 -8.96 -14.88 5.11
N TRP A 74 -9.22 -15.12 3.82
CA TRP A 74 -10.37 -15.91 3.37
C TRP A 74 -10.40 -17.32 3.95
N SER A 75 -9.22 -17.95 4.13
CA SER A 75 -9.10 -19.27 4.76
C SER A 75 -9.52 -19.23 6.23
N TRP A 76 -9.23 -18.15 6.94
CA TRP A 76 -9.64 -17.96 8.34
C TRP A 76 -11.14 -17.72 8.45
N ALA A 77 -11.71 -16.89 7.58
CA ALA A 77 -13.15 -16.64 7.51
C ALA A 77 -13.92 -17.94 7.21
N ASN A 78 -13.43 -18.75 6.25
CA ASN A 78 -14.03 -20.04 5.92
C ASN A 78 -13.91 -21.06 7.07
N ALA A 79 -12.79 -21.10 7.77
CA ALA A 79 -12.59 -21.95 8.95
C ALA A 79 -13.52 -21.55 10.10
N SER A 80 -13.67 -20.25 10.34
CA SER A 80 -14.57 -19.68 11.33
C SER A 80 -16.04 -20.06 11.03
N GLN A 81 -16.45 -19.91 9.77
CA GLN A 81 -17.80 -20.29 9.32
C GLN A 81 -18.07 -21.78 9.54
N ARG A 82 -17.12 -22.67 9.18
CA ARG A 82 -17.25 -24.11 9.42
C ARG A 82 -17.32 -24.48 10.90
N ALA A 83 -16.65 -23.69 11.75
CA ALA A 83 -16.70 -23.88 13.20
C ALA A 83 -17.94 -23.24 13.87
N GLY A 84 -18.83 -22.60 13.10
CA GLY A 84 -20.00 -21.89 13.65
C GLY A 84 -19.65 -20.63 14.44
N VAL A 85 -18.44 -20.07 14.26
CA VAL A 85 -17.97 -18.89 14.96
C VAL A 85 -18.08 -17.66 14.03
N PRO A 86 -18.70 -16.56 14.43
CA PRO A 86 -18.74 -15.34 13.60
C PRO A 86 -17.33 -14.79 13.32
N TYR A 87 -17.01 -14.51 12.04
CA TYR A 87 -15.77 -13.88 11.64
C TYR A 87 -15.91 -12.36 11.48
N TYR A 88 -17.07 -11.90 11.11
CA TYR A 88 -17.39 -10.47 10.98
C TYR A 88 -18.41 -10.05 12.06
N PRO A 89 -18.40 -8.76 12.49
CA PRO A 89 -17.44 -7.73 12.08
C PRO A 89 -16.04 -7.95 12.68
N LYS A 90 -15.04 -7.33 12.05
CA LYS A 90 -13.67 -7.28 12.54
C LYS A 90 -13.14 -5.85 12.51
N LEU A 91 -12.12 -5.54 13.31
CA LEU A 91 -11.42 -4.26 13.26
C LEU A 91 -10.11 -4.39 12.46
N VAL A 92 -9.86 -3.43 11.59
CA VAL A 92 -8.67 -3.40 10.74
C VAL A 92 -7.97 -2.05 10.86
N ALA A 93 -6.76 -2.04 11.42
CA ALA A 93 -5.84 -0.92 11.41
C ALA A 93 -5.01 -1.00 10.12
N ALA A 94 -5.36 -0.21 9.14
CA ALA A 94 -4.73 -0.17 7.83
C ALA A 94 -5.09 1.14 7.11
N ILE A 95 -4.37 1.43 6.03
CA ILE A 95 -4.86 2.41 5.07
C ILE A 95 -5.80 1.67 4.11
N PRO A 96 -7.08 2.04 4.01
CA PRO A 96 -8.04 1.32 3.17
C PRO A 96 -7.59 1.24 1.71
N PHE A 97 -7.75 0.07 1.10
CA PHE A 97 -7.45 -0.20 -0.31
C PHE A 97 -5.98 0.03 -0.69
N THR A 98 -5.05 0.06 0.30
CA THR A 98 -3.67 0.50 0.10
C THR A 98 -2.68 -0.50 0.71
N PRO A 99 -2.10 -1.42 -0.10
CA PRO A 99 -1.10 -2.39 0.35
C PRO A 99 0.31 -1.76 0.39
N ALA A 100 0.47 -0.68 1.15
CA ALA A 100 1.74 0.01 1.37
C ALA A 100 2.16 -0.12 2.84
N THR A 101 3.44 -0.38 3.07
CA THR A 101 4.00 -0.44 4.42
C THR A 101 4.06 0.94 5.05
N GLY A 102 3.64 1.06 6.30
CA GLY A 102 3.68 2.30 7.05
C GLY A 102 3.25 2.12 8.50
N ARG A 103 3.32 3.18 9.27
CA ARG A 103 2.93 3.16 10.68
C ARG A 103 1.42 2.95 10.85
N ARG A 104 1.04 2.03 11.74
CA ARG A 104 -0.35 1.75 12.12
C ARG A 104 -0.64 2.11 13.57
N LEU A 105 0.42 2.35 14.34
CA LEU A 105 0.43 2.93 15.67
C LEU A 105 1.27 4.23 15.67
N PRO A 106 0.95 5.21 14.81
CA PRO A 106 1.72 6.45 14.76
C PRO A 106 1.66 7.18 16.09
N VAL A 107 2.82 7.56 16.61
CA VAL A 107 3.01 8.33 17.84
C VAL A 107 3.80 9.58 17.52
N LEU A 108 3.45 10.67 18.18
CA LEU A 108 4.12 11.95 18.03
C LEU A 108 5.60 11.84 18.41
N GLU A 109 6.47 12.26 17.51
CA GLU A 109 7.91 12.29 17.75
C GLU A 109 8.27 13.58 18.51
N ALA A 110 8.20 13.53 19.84
CA ALA A 110 8.55 14.64 20.72
C ALA A 110 9.24 14.10 21.98
N ALA A 111 10.21 14.86 22.50
CA ALA A 111 11.05 14.43 23.62
C ALA A 111 10.26 14.20 24.95
N ASP A 112 9.13 14.82 25.06
CA ASP A 112 8.22 14.73 26.22
C ASP A 112 7.13 13.65 26.06
N VAL A 113 7.16 12.87 24.98
CA VAL A 113 6.19 11.79 24.70
C VAL A 113 6.85 10.43 24.91
N ASP A 114 6.35 9.68 25.87
CA ASP A 114 6.70 8.27 26.05
C ASP A 114 5.98 7.43 24.98
N ARG A 115 6.70 7.03 23.95
CA ARG A 115 6.16 6.29 22.79
C ARG A 115 5.50 4.97 23.18
N ASP A 116 6.11 4.22 24.10
CA ASP A 116 5.62 2.91 24.47
C ASP A 116 4.38 3.04 25.37
N ALA A 117 4.35 4.01 26.27
CA ALA A 117 3.16 4.31 27.06
C ALA A 117 1.97 4.72 26.17
N VAL A 118 2.21 5.56 25.14
CA VAL A 118 1.17 5.95 24.18
C VAL A 118 0.70 4.74 23.35
N ARG A 119 1.62 3.91 22.83
CA ARG A 119 1.26 2.69 22.09
C ARG A 119 0.43 1.72 22.94
N LEU A 120 0.79 1.53 24.21
CA LEU A 120 0.02 0.70 25.15
C LEU A 120 -1.38 1.27 25.40
N ALA A 121 -1.51 2.58 25.54
CA ALA A 121 -2.80 3.24 25.67
C ALA A 121 -3.66 3.05 24.42
N LEU A 122 -3.10 3.21 23.23
CA LEU A 122 -3.77 2.95 21.95
C LEU A 122 -4.24 1.49 21.85
N LEU A 123 -3.39 0.50 22.21
CA LEU A 123 -3.80 -0.91 22.19
C LEU A 123 -4.93 -1.21 23.16
N ARG A 124 -4.95 -0.59 24.35
CA ARG A 124 -6.08 -0.71 25.27
C ARG A 124 -7.36 -0.17 24.64
N GLY A 125 -7.33 1.05 24.10
CA GLY A 125 -8.48 1.64 23.40
C GLY A 125 -8.97 0.80 22.23
N VAL A 126 -8.06 0.21 21.43
CA VAL A 126 -8.43 -0.72 20.34
C VAL A 126 -9.13 -1.97 20.87
N ARG A 127 -8.68 -2.51 22.02
CA ARG A 127 -9.28 -3.71 22.64
C ARG A 127 -10.66 -3.40 23.26
N GLU A 128 -10.82 -2.25 23.87
CA GLU A 128 -12.09 -1.77 24.39
C GLU A 128 -13.08 -1.58 23.25
N LEU A 129 -12.69 -0.86 22.21
CA LEU A 129 -13.51 -0.69 21.01
C LEU A 129 -13.88 -2.03 20.36
N ALA A 130 -12.95 -2.99 20.31
CA ALA A 130 -13.23 -4.32 19.81
C ALA A 130 -14.31 -5.03 20.65
N ALA A 131 -14.33 -4.81 21.96
CA ALA A 131 -15.38 -5.35 22.84
C ALA A 131 -16.73 -4.70 22.55
N ASP A 132 -16.79 -3.39 22.47
CA ASP A 132 -18.02 -2.59 22.24
C ASP A 132 -18.66 -2.92 20.88
N GLU A 133 -17.85 -2.98 19.82
CA GLU A 133 -18.30 -3.32 18.47
C GLU A 133 -18.52 -4.85 18.28
N ARG A 134 -18.28 -5.66 19.30
CA ARG A 134 -18.35 -7.13 19.24
C ARG A 134 -17.51 -7.70 18.09
N ALA A 135 -16.40 -7.05 17.78
CA ALA A 135 -15.52 -7.48 16.71
C ALA A 135 -14.87 -8.84 17.04
N SER A 136 -14.84 -9.74 16.08
CA SER A 136 -14.26 -11.08 16.23
C SER A 136 -12.74 -11.07 16.31
N SER A 137 -12.11 -10.02 15.78
CA SER A 137 -10.65 -9.91 15.66
C SER A 137 -10.22 -8.47 15.43
N VAL A 138 -8.92 -8.23 15.61
CA VAL A 138 -8.24 -6.98 15.28
C VAL A 138 -7.03 -7.30 14.42
N HIS A 139 -6.87 -6.61 13.30
CA HIS A 139 -5.79 -6.81 12.34
C HIS A 139 -5.05 -5.51 12.09
N PHE A 140 -3.72 -5.50 12.28
CA PHE A 140 -2.82 -4.44 11.86
C PHE A 140 -2.16 -4.89 10.56
N LEU A 141 -2.48 -4.25 9.44
CA LEU A 141 -2.03 -4.67 8.11
C LEU A 141 -0.97 -3.72 7.55
N PHE A 142 0.08 -4.29 6.95
CA PHE A 142 1.21 -3.54 6.40
C PHE A 142 1.84 -2.60 7.44
N CYS A 143 1.94 -3.06 8.67
CA CYS A 143 2.64 -2.35 9.74
C CYS A 143 4.16 -2.42 9.55
N THR A 144 4.90 -1.57 10.25
CA THR A 144 6.35 -1.63 10.25
C THR A 144 6.86 -2.87 10.99
N ASP A 145 8.12 -3.24 10.77
CA ASP A 145 8.77 -4.35 11.50
C ASP A 145 8.79 -4.10 13.02
N GLU A 146 9.13 -2.88 13.42
CA GLU A 146 9.08 -2.44 14.83
C GLU A 146 7.67 -2.61 15.44
N GLU A 147 6.63 -2.21 14.70
CA GLU A 147 5.25 -2.37 15.17
C GLU A 147 4.83 -3.84 15.25
N LYS A 148 5.26 -4.68 14.31
CA LYS A 148 5.03 -6.13 14.35
C LYS A 148 5.62 -6.75 15.62
N GLU A 149 6.87 -6.40 15.96
CA GLU A 149 7.53 -6.89 17.18
C GLU A 149 6.78 -6.40 18.44
N PHE A 150 6.46 -5.12 18.49
CA PHE A 150 5.69 -4.55 19.59
C PHE A 150 4.32 -5.22 19.76
N LEU A 151 3.57 -5.41 18.68
CA LEU A 151 2.26 -6.07 18.67
C LEU A 151 2.38 -7.55 19.08
N GLY A 152 3.42 -8.24 18.61
CA GLY A 152 3.70 -9.62 18.98
C GLY A 152 3.92 -9.78 20.48
N ALA A 153 4.71 -8.89 21.10
CA ALA A 153 4.92 -8.86 22.55
C ALA A 153 3.63 -8.60 23.36
N HIS A 154 2.58 -8.04 22.70
CA HIS A 154 1.31 -7.71 23.32
C HIS A 154 0.13 -8.62 22.89
N GLY A 155 0.45 -9.85 22.46
CA GLY A 155 -0.53 -10.92 22.23
C GLY A 155 -1.23 -10.87 20.89
N TYR A 156 -0.62 -10.23 19.88
CA TYR A 156 -1.01 -10.36 18.48
C TYR A 156 -0.16 -11.42 17.79
N LEU A 157 -0.74 -12.18 16.89
CA LEU A 157 -0.03 -13.18 16.07
C LEU A 157 0.67 -12.44 14.91
N PRO A 158 2.01 -12.40 14.85
CA PRO A 158 2.74 -11.82 13.73
C PRO A 158 2.52 -12.68 12.48
N ARG A 159 2.33 -12.04 11.33
CA ARG A 159 2.22 -12.70 10.03
C ARG A 159 3.15 -12.05 9.03
N LEU A 160 3.89 -12.89 8.30
CA LEU A 160 4.81 -12.49 7.26
C LEU A 160 4.15 -12.62 5.88
N SER A 161 4.36 -11.62 5.05
CA SER A 161 4.00 -11.63 3.63
C SER A 161 5.15 -11.04 2.82
N MET A 162 5.05 -11.05 1.49
CA MET A 162 6.11 -10.54 0.63
C MET A 162 5.52 -9.71 -0.51
N GLN A 163 6.25 -8.66 -0.86
CA GLN A 163 6.05 -7.85 -2.06
C GLN A 163 7.36 -7.74 -2.84
N PHE A 164 7.37 -6.97 -3.94
CA PHE A 164 8.58 -6.68 -4.71
C PHE A 164 8.79 -5.18 -4.75
N HIS A 165 9.93 -4.73 -4.23
CA HIS A 165 10.29 -3.32 -4.16
C HIS A 165 11.54 -3.04 -4.99
N TRP A 166 11.64 -1.84 -5.52
CA TRP A 166 12.87 -1.30 -6.07
C TRP A 166 13.54 -0.42 -5.02
N HIS A 167 14.84 -0.58 -4.88
CA HIS A 167 15.67 0.21 -3.98
C HIS A 167 16.75 0.95 -4.76
N ASN A 168 16.92 2.22 -4.42
CA ASN A 168 18.11 2.95 -4.85
C ASN A 168 19.31 2.52 -4.01
N ARG A 169 20.51 2.74 -4.49
CA ARG A 169 21.74 2.56 -3.71
C ARG A 169 21.82 3.65 -2.63
N SER A 170 22.19 3.27 -1.42
CA SER A 170 22.29 4.21 -0.29
C SER A 170 23.52 5.12 -0.39
N GLU A 171 24.70 4.54 -0.70
CA GLU A 171 25.97 5.30 -0.72
C GLU A 171 26.14 6.12 -2.00
N ARG A 172 25.77 5.53 -3.14
CA ARG A 172 25.86 6.16 -4.45
C ARG A 172 24.59 5.91 -5.23
N PRO A 173 23.57 6.75 -5.11
CA PRO A 173 22.31 6.62 -5.88
C PRO A 173 22.56 6.51 -7.37
N PHE A 174 21.70 5.77 -8.06
CA PHE A 174 21.78 5.65 -9.52
C PHE A 174 21.69 7.03 -10.16
N GLU A 175 22.56 7.28 -11.16
CA GLU A 175 22.61 8.55 -11.88
C GLU A 175 21.66 8.56 -13.09
N SER A 176 21.30 7.37 -13.61
CA SER A 176 20.39 7.20 -14.74
C SER A 176 19.84 5.79 -14.79
N PHE A 177 18.81 5.59 -15.62
CA PHE A 177 18.28 4.25 -15.87
C PHE A 177 19.31 3.33 -16.51
N GLU A 178 20.21 3.85 -17.35
CA GLU A 178 21.32 3.06 -17.94
C GLU A 178 22.37 2.67 -16.88
N ASP A 179 22.66 3.54 -15.90
CA ASP A 179 23.47 3.16 -14.74
C ASP A 179 22.80 2.04 -13.94
N TYR A 180 21.50 2.14 -13.68
CA TYR A 180 20.74 1.07 -13.08
C TYR A 180 20.81 -0.24 -13.91
N LEU A 181 20.56 -0.18 -15.23
CA LEU A 181 20.65 -1.34 -16.09
C LEU A 181 22.07 -1.93 -16.17
N SER A 182 23.10 -1.14 -15.92
CA SER A 182 24.49 -1.63 -15.90
C SER A 182 24.71 -2.72 -14.85
N THR A 183 23.91 -2.74 -13.78
CA THR A 183 23.98 -3.75 -12.73
C THR A 183 23.37 -5.11 -13.13
N PHE A 184 22.58 -5.14 -14.21
CA PHE A 184 21.88 -6.33 -14.64
C PHE A 184 22.80 -7.33 -15.38
N ARG A 185 22.48 -8.62 -15.26
CA ARG A 185 23.01 -9.66 -16.15
C ARG A 185 22.63 -9.33 -17.58
N SER A 186 23.52 -9.66 -18.54
CA SER A 186 23.37 -9.30 -19.96
C SER A 186 22.00 -9.68 -20.55
N GLN A 187 21.49 -10.87 -20.22
CA GLN A 187 20.19 -11.35 -20.72
C GLN A 187 19.02 -10.47 -20.21
N ASN A 188 18.99 -10.20 -18.91
CA ASN A 188 17.93 -9.37 -18.29
C ASN A 188 17.98 -7.93 -18.82
N ARG A 189 19.17 -7.35 -18.97
CA ARG A 189 19.36 -6.02 -19.56
C ARG A 189 18.84 -5.95 -21.01
N LYS A 190 19.13 -6.97 -21.83
CA LYS A 190 18.60 -7.07 -23.20
C LYS A 190 17.07 -7.18 -23.20
N GLN A 191 16.50 -7.93 -22.26
CA GLN A 191 15.05 -8.09 -22.14
C GLN A 191 14.37 -6.75 -21.79
N VAL A 192 14.87 -6.01 -20.80
CA VAL A 192 14.32 -4.70 -20.42
C VAL A 192 14.37 -3.72 -21.60
N ARG A 193 15.49 -3.64 -22.30
CA ARG A 193 15.62 -2.78 -23.48
C ARG A 193 14.67 -3.19 -24.61
N LYS A 194 14.44 -4.49 -24.81
CA LYS A 194 13.47 -5.01 -25.79
C LYS A 194 12.04 -4.59 -25.39
N GLU A 195 11.67 -4.74 -24.13
CA GLU A 195 10.33 -4.39 -23.65
C GLU A 195 10.04 -2.90 -23.82
N ARG A 196 10.98 -2.02 -23.45
CA ARG A 196 10.86 -0.56 -23.66
C ARG A 196 10.74 -0.20 -25.15
N ARG A 197 11.51 -0.88 -26.01
CA ARG A 197 11.41 -0.67 -27.46
C ARG A 197 10.05 -1.08 -28.01
N VAL A 198 9.53 -2.26 -27.65
CA VAL A 198 8.20 -2.72 -28.08
C VAL A 198 7.10 -1.75 -27.62
N ALA A 199 7.18 -1.25 -26.40
CA ALA A 199 6.24 -0.24 -25.92
C ALA A 199 6.30 1.06 -26.77
N ALA A 200 7.49 1.49 -27.17
CA ALA A 200 7.68 2.68 -28.01
C ALA A 200 7.19 2.49 -29.47
N GLU A 201 7.19 1.26 -30.01
CA GLU A 201 6.74 0.94 -31.38
C GLU A 201 5.23 1.13 -31.58
N HIS A 202 4.43 1.29 -30.50
CA HIS A 202 2.99 1.56 -30.60
C HIS A 202 2.65 2.99 -31.05
N GLY A 203 3.64 3.86 -31.25
CA GLY A 203 3.41 5.26 -31.67
C GLY A 203 2.72 6.12 -30.62
N LEU A 204 2.81 5.73 -29.36
CA LEU A 204 2.28 6.48 -28.22
C LEU A 204 3.33 7.46 -27.69
N THR A 205 2.87 8.62 -27.21
CA THR A 205 3.71 9.52 -26.44
C THR A 205 3.52 9.25 -24.94
N PHE A 206 4.63 9.30 -24.20
CA PHE A 206 4.63 8.99 -22.78
C PHE A 206 4.92 10.25 -21.96
N ARG A 207 4.18 10.41 -20.87
CA ARG A 207 4.36 11.52 -19.92
C ARG A 207 4.34 10.99 -18.50
N THR A 208 5.26 11.47 -17.66
CA THR A 208 5.17 11.33 -16.20
C THR A 208 4.93 12.70 -15.62
N ALA A 209 3.84 12.87 -14.86
CA ALA A 209 3.40 14.15 -14.37
C ALA A 209 2.92 14.06 -12.92
N THR A 210 3.08 15.14 -12.16
CA THR A 210 2.42 15.31 -10.85
C THR A 210 0.96 15.64 -11.04
N GLY A 211 0.13 15.44 -10.00
CA GLY A 211 -1.31 15.72 -10.09
C GLY A 211 -1.63 17.15 -10.47
N GLY A 212 -0.79 18.12 -10.07
CA GLY A 212 -0.97 19.54 -10.44
C GLY A 212 -0.67 19.87 -11.90
N GLU A 213 0.03 18.96 -12.61
CA GLU A 213 0.35 19.11 -14.04
C GLU A 213 -0.64 18.38 -14.95
N LEU A 214 -1.58 17.60 -14.39
CA LEU A 214 -2.56 16.83 -15.13
C LEU A 214 -3.68 17.72 -15.66
N GLU A 215 -4.04 17.51 -16.93
CA GLU A 215 -5.17 18.15 -17.56
C GLU A 215 -6.50 17.41 -17.25
N ASP A 216 -7.63 18.05 -17.56
CA ASP A 216 -8.95 17.44 -17.37
C ASP A 216 -9.11 16.10 -18.11
N ALA A 217 -8.51 15.98 -19.30
CA ALA A 217 -8.52 14.73 -20.06
C ALA A 217 -7.75 13.62 -19.35
N ASP A 218 -6.61 13.94 -18.71
CA ASP A 218 -5.80 12.99 -17.96
C ASP A 218 -6.56 12.45 -16.76
N TRP A 219 -7.18 13.31 -15.96
CA TRP A 219 -7.98 12.92 -14.80
C TRP A 219 -9.16 12.02 -15.19
N ARG A 220 -9.89 12.37 -16.26
CA ARG A 220 -10.96 11.50 -16.79
C ARG A 220 -10.42 10.16 -17.28
N GLY A 221 -9.27 10.18 -17.96
CA GLY A 221 -8.59 8.98 -18.43
C GLY A 221 -8.19 8.07 -17.28
N LEU A 222 -7.51 8.58 -16.25
CA LEU A 222 -7.08 7.81 -15.08
C LEU A 222 -8.25 7.11 -14.38
N ARG A 223 -9.38 7.80 -14.23
CA ARG A 223 -10.60 7.19 -13.71
C ARG A 223 -11.12 6.07 -14.62
N ALA A 224 -11.23 6.32 -15.92
CA ALA A 224 -11.70 5.33 -16.88
C ALA A 224 -10.80 4.08 -16.89
N PHE A 225 -9.48 4.25 -16.87
CA PHE A 225 -8.50 3.15 -16.82
C PHE A 225 -8.64 2.33 -15.54
N TYR A 226 -8.82 2.98 -14.38
CA TYR A 226 -9.05 2.29 -13.12
C TYR A 226 -10.32 1.44 -13.17
N VAL A 227 -11.44 1.99 -13.61
CA VAL A 227 -12.72 1.28 -13.68
C VAL A 227 -12.65 0.10 -14.66
N GLU A 228 -12.07 0.32 -15.85
CA GLU A 228 -11.91 -0.70 -16.88
C GLU A 228 -11.03 -1.87 -16.39
N ASN A 229 -9.90 -1.56 -15.75
CA ASN A 229 -9.00 -2.58 -15.22
C ASN A 229 -9.69 -3.44 -14.13
N VAL A 230 -10.46 -2.81 -13.25
CA VAL A 230 -11.22 -3.53 -12.22
C VAL A 230 -12.29 -4.43 -12.86
N ALA A 231 -13.00 -3.94 -13.87
CA ALA A 231 -14.02 -4.69 -14.58
C ALA A 231 -13.44 -5.92 -15.30
N ARG A 232 -12.30 -5.76 -15.98
CA ARG A 232 -11.57 -6.87 -16.66
C ARG A 232 -11.18 -8.01 -15.72
N HIS A 233 -10.91 -7.69 -14.46
CA HIS A 233 -10.55 -8.69 -13.45
C HIS A 233 -11.76 -9.21 -12.64
N GLY A 234 -12.98 -8.88 -13.04
CA GLY A 234 -14.21 -9.32 -12.36
C GLY A 234 -14.36 -8.74 -10.95
N GLY A 235 -13.63 -7.68 -10.63
CA GLY A 235 -13.61 -7.03 -9.33
C GLY A 235 -14.69 -5.96 -9.19
N ARG A 236 -14.73 -5.36 -7.99
CA ARG A 236 -15.52 -4.17 -7.69
C ARG A 236 -14.59 -3.00 -7.42
N ALA A 237 -14.84 -1.87 -8.07
CA ALA A 237 -14.11 -0.62 -7.81
C ALA A 237 -14.29 -0.19 -6.35
N TYR A 238 -13.18 0.01 -5.64
CA TYR A 238 -13.18 0.53 -4.27
C TYR A 238 -13.31 2.05 -4.24
N LEU A 239 -12.60 2.73 -5.16
CA LEU A 239 -12.63 4.18 -5.29
C LEU A 239 -13.85 4.59 -6.10
N THR A 240 -14.61 5.54 -5.57
CA THR A 240 -15.78 6.12 -6.23
C THR A 240 -15.38 7.20 -7.23
N GLU A 241 -16.32 7.69 -8.04
CA GLU A 241 -16.11 8.86 -8.90
C GLU A 241 -15.69 10.08 -8.09
N ALA A 242 -16.42 10.34 -7.01
CA ALA A 242 -16.13 11.46 -6.11
C ALA A 242 -14.70 11.41 -5.52
N PHE A 243 -14.09 10.23 -5.41
CA PHE A 243 -12.69 10.13 -4.99
C PHE A 243 -11.76 10.83 -5.99
N PHE A 244 -11.97 10.64 -7.30
CA PHE A 244 -11.11 11.24 -8.32
C PHE A 244 -11.28 12.77 -8.36
N ASP A 245 -12.51 13.25 -8.19
CA ASP A 245 -12.80 14.69 -8.14
C ASP A 245 -12.12 15.33 -6.92
N LEU A 246 -12.31 14.76 -5.74
CA LEU A 246 -11.67 15.24 -4.50
C LEU A 246 -10.14 15.08 -4.52
N ALA A 247 -9.62 13.96 -5.05
CA ALA A 247 -8.19 13.73 -5.13
C ALA A 247 -7.47 14.78 -5.99
N ARG A 248 -8.11 15.28 -7.01
CA ARG A 248 -7.60 16.39 -7.82
C ARG A 248 -7.36 17.65 -6.99
N GLU A 249 -8.23 17.92 -6.03
CA GLU A 249 -8.13 19.10 -5.18
C GLU A 249 -7.20 18.88 -3.98
N THR A 250 -7.30 17.73 -3.37
CA THR A 250 -6.66 17.46 -2.06
C THR A 250 -5.34 16.70 -2.14
N LEU A 251 -5.16 15.84 -3.17
CA LEU A 251 -4.02 14.91 -3.27
C LEU A 251 -3.09 15.18 -4.46
N ALA A 252 -3.36 16.21 -5.27
CA ALA A 252 -2.55 16.53 -6.46
C ALA A 252 -1.05 16.70 -6.15
N HIS A 253 -0.72 17.22 -4.97
CA HIS A 253 0.66 17.42 -4.52
C HIS A 253 1.41 16.12 -4.17
N ARG A 254 0.71 15.01 -3.99
CA ARG A 254 1.25 13.67 -3.71
C ARG A 254 1.10 12.71 -4.89
N LEU A 255 0.15 12.99 -5.76
CA LEU A 255 -0.17 12.11 -6.88
C LEU A 255 0.84 12.28 -8.02
N VAL A 256 1.26 11.14 -8.56
CA VAL A 256 2.10 11.02 -9.76
C VAL A 256 1.39 10.09 -10.73
N ALA A 257 1.24 10.50 -11.98
CA ALA A 257 0.72 9.65 -13.05
C ALA A 257 1.79 9.40 -14.12
N THR A 258 1.88 8.17 -14.59
CA THR A 258 2.50 7.89 -15.89
C THR A 258 1.39 7.64 -16.90
N LEU A 259 1.44 8.31 -18.02
CA LEU A 259 0.40 8.32 -19.04
C LEU A 259 0.96 7.95 -20.40
N ALA A 260 0.17 7.23 -21.19
CA ALA A 260 0.40 7.02 -22.60
C ALA A 260 -0.73 7.68 -23.40
N HIS A 261 -0.36 8.49 -24.38
CA HIS A 261 -1.29 9.24 -25.22
C HIS A 261 -1.20 8.84 -26.67
N ARG A 262 -2.35 8.75 -27.32
CA ARG A 262 -2.50 8.70 -28.79
C ARG A 262 -2.91 10.10 -29.25
N GLY A 263 -1.95 10.89 -29.75
CA GLY A 263 -2.16 12.30 -29.97
C GLY A 263 -2.40 13.06 -28.66
N ARG A 264 -3.59 13.61 -28.46
CA ARG A 264 -3.97 14.30 -27.23
C ARG A 264 -4.78 13.45 -26.26
N GLU A 265 -5.19 12.25 -26.66
CA GLU A 265 -6.05 11.40 -25.86
C GLU A 265 -5.23 10.42 -25.01
N PRO A 266 -5.39 10.40 -23.69
CA PRO A 266 -4.80 9.38 -22.84
C PRO A 266 -5.48 8.02 -23.12
N VAL A 267 -4.69 6.97 -23.37
CA VAL A 267 -5.16 5.60 -23.64
C VAL A 267 -4.79 4.61 -22.58
N ALA A 268 -3.80 4.93 -21.76
CA ALA A 268 -3.40 4.13 -20.61
C ALA A 268 -2.73 5.01 -19.56
N GLY A 269 -2.74 4.57 -18.31
CA GLY A 269 -2.06 5.31 -17.25
C GLY A 269 -1.99 4.58 -15.92
N THR A 270 -1.16 5.13 -15.04
CA THR A 270 -1.01 4.68 -13.67
C THR A 270 -1.31 5.81 -12.70
N ILE A 271 -1.80 5.45 -11.51
CA ILE A 271 -1.94 6.33 -10.38
C ILE A 271 -0.94 5.89 -9.33
N ASN A 272 -0.06 6.78 -8.94
CA ASN A 272 0.99 6.55 -7.97
C ASN A 272 1.00 7.70 -6.97
N PHE A 273 1.66 7.50 -5.84
CA PHE A 273 1.83 8.53 -4.83
C PHE A 273 3.28 8.62 -4.41
N GLU A 274 3.73 9.81 -4.04
CA GLU A 274 5.09 10.01 -3.54
C GLU A 274 5.11 10.92 -2.31
N LYS A 275 6.06 10.65 -1.41
CA LYS A 275 6.38 11.53 -0.29
C LYS A 275 7.84 11.31 0.12
N GLY A 276 8.59 12.40 0.23
CA GLY A 276 10.02 12.31 0.59
C GLY A 276 10.78 11.36 -0.34
N ALA A 277 11.43 10.39 0.25
CA ALA A 277 12.26 9.41 -0.44
C ALA A 277 11.49 8.18 -0.99
N HIS A 278 10.16 8.17 -0.88
CA HIS A 278 9.35 7.00 -1.23
C HIS A 278 8.37 7.28 -2.38
N LEU A 279 8.25 6.30 -3.30
CA LEU A 279 7.29 6.25 -4.40
C LEU A 279 6.44 4.98 -4.27
N TYR A 280 5.16 5.09 -4.53
CA TYR A 280 4.20 4.00 -4.38
C TYR A 280 3.37 3.84 -5.65
N GLY A 281 3.50 2.72 -6.35
CA GLY A 281 2.63 2.32 -7.46
C GLY A 281 1.31 1.78 -6.93
N ARG A 282 0.18 2.31 -7.43
CA ARG A 282 -1.13 1.93 -6.87
C ARG A 282 -2.08 1.33 -7.90
N TYR A 283 -2.46 2.06 -8.89
CA TYR A 283 -3.45 1.62 -9.85
C TYR A 283 -2.92 1.77 -11.26
N TRP A 284 -3.36 0.89 -12.12
CA TRP A 284 -3.02 0.85 -13.53
C TRP A 284 -4.28 0.55 -14.32
N GLY A 285 -4.34 1.03 -15.55
CA GLY A 285 -5.33 0.59 -16.52
C GLY A 285 -5.02 1.06 -17.93
N CYS A 286 -5.71 0.43 -18.87
CA CYS A 286 -5.54 0.65 -20.30
C CYS A 286 -6.85 0.36 -21.02
N LEU A 287 -7.20 1.16 -22.02
CA LEU A 287 -8.43 0.95 -22.80
C LEU A 287 -8.25 -0.11 -23.89
N ASP A 288 -7.04 -0.23 -24.44
CA ASP A 288 -6.69 -1.16 -25.51
C ASP A 288 -5.61 -2.15 -25.02
N ASP A 289 -5.33 -3.19 -25.81
CA ASP A 289 -4.25 -4.12 -25.51
C ASP A 289 -2.96 -3.70 -26.22
N PHE A 290 -2.01 -3.13 -25.47
CA PHE A 290 -0.68 -2.74 -25.94
C PHE A 290 0.39 -3.60 -25.29
N GLN A 291 1.12 -4.33 -26.13
CA GLN A 291 2.17 -5.21 -25.67
C GLN A 291 3.27 -4.44 -24.91
N MET A 292 3.68 -4.93 -23.74
CA MET A 292 4.71 -4.35 -22.87
C MET A 292 4.40 -2.96 -22.28
N LEU A 293 3.27 -2.33 -22.60
CA LEU A 293 2.92 -0.99 -22.11
C LEU A 293 2.77 -0.96 -20.59
N HIS A 294 2.19 -2.01 -20.00
CA HIS A 294 2.10 -2.16 -18.54
C HIS A 294 3.47 -2.03 -17.87
N PHE A 295 4.51 -2.69 -18.41
CA PHE A 295 5.85 -2.65 -17.83
C PHE A 295 6.51 -1.29 -18.00
N GLU A 296 6.30 -0.64 -19.14
CA GLU A 296 6.82 0.71 -19.38
C GLU A 296 6.24 1.70 -18.37
N LEU A 297 4.91 1.71 -18.18
CA LEU A 297 4.26 2.70 -17.33
C LEU A 297 4.34 2.36 -15.84
N CYS A 298 4.17 1.08 -15.46
CA CYS A 298 4.12 0.69 -14.05
C CYS A 298 5.49 0.51 -13.40
N TYR A 299 6.57 0.29 -14.20
CA TYR A 299 7.89 0.04 -13.64
C TYR A 299 8.95 0.97 -14.21
N TYR A 300 9.22 0.93 -15.52
CA TYR A 300 10.40 1.60 -16.06
C TYR A 300 10.34 3.11 -15.88
N ARG A 301 9.21 3.75 -16.19
CA ARG A 301 9.05 5.20 -16.00
C ARG A 301 9.00 5.63 -14.55
N LEU A 302 8.50 4.77 -13.68
CA LEU A 302 8.51 5.06 -12.25
C LEU A 302 9.90 4.88 -11.63
N ILE A 303 10.70 3.92 -12.13
CA ILE A 303 12.12 3.79 -11.76
C ILE A 303 12.92 4.98 -12.31
N ASP A 304 12.70 5.40 -13.59
CA ASP A 304 13.29 6.63 -14.14
C ASP A 304 13.01 7.81 -13.19
N ARG A 305 11.73 8.02 -12.80
CA ARG A 305 11.35 9.09 -11.87
C ARG A 305 12.04 8.96 -10.51
N ALA A 306 12.07 7.74 -9.95
CA ALA A 306 12.68 7.52 -8.65
C ALA A 306 14.18 7.84 -8.65
N ILE A 307 14.87 7.53 -9.76
CA ILE A 307 16.27 7.90 -9.97
C ILE A 307 16.43 9.43 -10.09
N ASP A 308 15.63 10.07 -10.94
CA ASP A 308 15.68 11.53 -11.17
C ASP A 308 15.40 12.33 -9.89
N ARG A 309 14.49 11.81 -9.03
CA ARG A 309 14.12 12.41 -7.75
C ARG A 309 14.99 11.95 -6.58
N ARG A 310 15.97 11.07 -6.84
CA ARG A 310 16.84 10.47 -5.81
C ARG A 310 16.05 9.80 -4.68
N GLN A 311 14.91 9.19 -5.04
CA GLN A 311 14.11 8.45 -4.08
C GLN A 311 14.81 7.15 -3.70
N ALA A 312 14.64 6.72 -2.47
CA ALA A 312 15.30 5.52 -1.92
C ALA A 312 14.51 4.24 -2.23
N LEU A 313 13.17 4.35 -2.28
CA LEU A 313 12.26 3.20 -2.34
C LEU A 313 11.14 3.43 -3.35
N PHE A 314 10.85 2.40 -4.15
CA PHE A 314 9.62 2.30 -4.93
C PHE A 314 8.90 0.99 -4.62
N GLU A 315 7.73 1.09 -3.98
CA GLU A 315 6.80 -0.01 -3.75
C GLU A 315 5.85 -0.15 -4.94
N ALA A 316 5.97 -1.22 -5.71
CA ALA A 316 5.23 -1.40 -6.96
C ALA A 316 3.90 -2.16 -6.80
N GLY A 317 3.29 -2.17 -5.60
CA GLY A 317 2.04 -2.86 -5.28
C GLY A 317 2.20 -4.34 -4.95
N ALA A 318 1.09 -5.00 -4.57
CA ALA A 318 1.08 -6.26 -3.83
C ALA A 318 1.47 -7.51 -4.62
N GLN A 319 1.32 -7.57 -5.94
CA GLN A 319 1.43 -8.82 -6.71
C GLN A 319 2.42 -8.71 -7.87
N GLY A 320 2.93 -9.88 -8.34
CA GLY A 320 3.62 -10.02 -9.60
C GLY A 320 5.10 -10.43 -9.53
N GLU A 321 5.38 -11.73 -9.57
CA GLU A 321 6.72 -12.30 -9.69
C GLU A 321 7.51 -11.77 -10.90
N HIS A 322 6.79 -11.37 -11.96
CA HIS A 322 7.40 -10.76 -13.15
C HIS A 322 8.19 -9.47 -12.84
N LYS A 323 7.96 -8.86 -11.67
CA LYS A 323 8.70 -7.68 -11.17
C LYS A 323 10.17 -7.99 -10.93
N LEU A 324 10.49 -9.21 -10.48
CA LEU A 324 11.86 -9.62 -10.22
C LEU A 324 12.77 -9.43 -11.45
N LYS A 325 12.33 -9.88 -12.64
CA LYS A 325 13.10 -9.73 -13.88
C LYS A 325 13.36 -8.27 -14.27
N ARG A 326 12.65 -7.33 -13.66
CA ARG A 326 12.75 -5.88 -13.89
C ARG A 326 13.48 -5.17 -12.75
N GLY A 327 14.10 -5.98 -11.85
CA GLY A 327 14.97 -5.50 -10.80
C GLY A 327 14.25 -5.01 -9.53
N LEU A 328 12.97 -5.34 -9.37
CA LEU A 328 12.33 -5.21 -8.08
C LEU A 328 12.57 -6.49 -7.29
N VAL A 329 13.11 -6.36 -6.09
CA VAL A 329 13.52 -7.49 -5.26
C VAL A 329 12.47 -7.83 -4.20
N PRO A 330 12.44 -9.09 -3.70
CA PRO A 330 11.58 -9.47 -2.58
C PRO A 330 11.79 -8.55 -1.38
N ALA A 331 10.69 -8.09 -0.80
CA ALA A 331 10.66 -7.29 0.42
C ALA A 331 9.58 -7.83 1.34
N PHE A 332 9.93 -8.08 2.59
CA PHE A 332 8.96 -8.55 3.57
C PHE A 332 7.99 -7.44 3.95
N THR A 333 6.73 -7.83 4.11
CA THR A 333 5.66 -6.98 4.66
C THR A 333 5.03 -7.69 5.84
N TYR A 334 4.59 -6.93 6.82
CA TYR A 334 4.19 -7.46 8.10
C TYR A 334 2.73 -7.13 8.41
N SER A 335 2.10 -8.03 9.11
CA SER A 335 0.81 -7.80 9.75
C SER A 335 0.76 -8.48 11.11
N ALA A 336 -0.16 -8.06 11.97
CA ALA A 336 -0.32 -8.63 13.30
C ALA A 336 -1.81 -8.77 13.62
N HIS A 337 -2.20 -9.90 14.20
CA HIS A 337 -3.59 -10.33 14.28
C HIS A 337 -3.97 -10.78 15.68
N TRP A 338 -4.97 -10.16 16.27
CA TRP A 338 -5.60 -10.67 17.47
C TRP A 338 -6.97 -11.27 17.14
N ILE A 339 -7.20 -12.48 17.61
CA ILE A 339 -8.43 -13.25 17.38
C ILE A 339 -9.11 -13.46 18.73
N ARG A 340 -10.38 -13.01 18.86
CA ARG A 340 -11.14 -13.11 20.11
C ARG A 340 -11.40 -14.55 20.53
N HIS A 341 -11.78 -15.41 19.61
CA HIS A 341 -12.14 -16.80 19.89
C HIS A 341 -10.87 -17.64 20.08
N ALA A 342 -10.59 -18.09 21.30
CA ALA A 342 -9.35 -18.78 21.64
C ALA A 342 -9.05 -20.02 20.78
N GLY A 343 -10.09 -20.84 20.51
CA GLY A 343 -9.94 -22.03 19.64
C GLY A 343 -9.58 -21.69 18.20
N LEU A 344 -10.10 -20.58 17.65
CA LEU A 344 -9.74 -20.10 16.32
C LEU A 344 -8.32 -19.51 16.32
N ALA A 345 -7.95 -18.75 17.35
CA ALA A 345 -6.58 -18.25 17.53
C ALA A 345 -5.56 -19.40 17.58
N ALA A 346 -5.83 -20.43 18.36
CA ALA A 346 -4.98 -21.62 18.47
C ALA A 346 -4.85 -22.42 17.16
N ALA A 347 -5.89 -22.39 16.30
CA ALA A 347 -5.83 -23.01 14.98
C ALA A 347 -5.05 -22.15 13.95
N ILE A 348 -5.12 -20.82 14.06
CA ILE A 348 -4.43 -19.89 13.15
C ILE A 348 -2.94 -19.81 13.47
N ALA A 349 -2.52 -19.84 14.74
CA ALA A 349 -1.11 -19.65 15.12
C ALA A 349 -0.16 -20.58 14.36
N PRO A 350 -0.31 -21.93 14.35
CA PRO A 350 0.60 -22.82 13.61
C PRO A 350 0.48 -22.66 12.08
N PHE A 351 -0.62 -22.09 11.59
CA PHE A 351 -0.76 -21.79 10.17
C PHE A 351 0.14 -20.61 9.77
N VAL A 352 0.11 -19.51 10.52
CA VAL A 352 0.96 -18.33 10.20
C VAL A 352 2.44 -18.60 10.41
N GLU A 353 2.82 -19.49 11.33
CA GLU A 353 4.21 -19.94 11.49
C GLU A 353 4.72 -20.67 10.24
N ARG A 354 3.98 -21.68 9.77
CA ARG A 354 4.33 -22.38 8.53
C ARG A 354 4.30 -21.49 7.29
N GLU A 355 3.36 -20.54 7.23
CA GLU A 355 3.29 -19.56 6.15
C GLU A 355 4.53 -18.67 6.15
N ALA A 356 5.00 -18.23 7.33
CA ALA A 356 6.20 -17.42 7.45
C ALA A 356 7.45 -18.16 6.96
N GLU A 357 7.60 -19.45 7.31
CA GLU A 357 8.68 -20.29 6.81
C GLU A 357 8.65 -20.43 5.28
N ALA A 358 7.45 -20.64 4.72
CA ALA A 358 7.27 -20.76 3.28
C ALA A 358 7.60 -19.43 2.54
N VAL A 359 7.14 -18.31 3.06
CA VAL A 359 7.43 -16.97 2.51
C VAL A 359 8.93 -16.66 2.57
N ALA A 360 9.61 -17.01 3.67
CA ALA A 360 11.05 -16.81 3.80
C ALA A 360 11.84 -17.68 2.82
N ALA A 361 11.44 -18.94 2.64
CA ALA A 361 12.05 -19.85 1.66
C ALA A 361 11.83 -19.35 0.21
N GLU A 362 10.63 -18.86 -0.10
CA GLU A 362 10.30 -18.29 -1.40
C GLU A 362 11.13 -17.03 -1.70
N ALA A 363 11.27 -16.12 -0.72
CA ALA A 363 12.11 -14.93 -0.84
C ALA A 363 13.59 -15.31 -1.13
N THR A 364 14.11 -16.36 -0.48
CA THR A 364 15.46 -16.87 -0.73
C THR A 364 15.59 -17.40 -2.15
N ALA A 365 14.62 -18.19 -2.63
CA ALA A 365 14.61 -18.71 -3.99
C ALA A 365 14.55 -17.58 -5.04
N TYR A 366 13.80 -16.51 -4.79
CA TYR A 366 13.80 -15.34 -5.67
C TYR A 366 15.14 -14.60 -5.65
N ALA A 367 15.83 -14.51 -4.53
CA ALA A 367 17.16 -13.90 -4.45
C ALA A 367 18.19 -14.62 -5.32
N GLU A 368 18.15 -15.96 -5.39
CA GLU A 368 19.00 -16.78 -6.26
C GLU A 368 18.75 -16.50 -7.75
N HIS A 369 17.52 -16.14 -8.11
CA HIS A 369 17.11 -15.77 -9.47
C HIS A 369 17.20 -14.26 -9.76
N SER A 370 17.93 -13.52 -8.93
CA SER A 370 18.14 -12.08 -9.06
C SER A 370 18.59 -11.70 -10.48
N PRO A 371 18.04 -10.65 -11.09
CA PRO A 371 18.46 -10.18 -12.40
C PRO A 371 19.83 -9.49 -12.38
N PHE A 372 20.35 -9.17 -11.21
CA PHE A 372 21.61 -8.47 -11.03
C PHE A 372 22.82 -9.39 -11.20
N ARG A 373 23.98 -8.80 -11.53
CA ARG A 373 25.25 -9.51 -11.54
C ARG A 373 25.62 -9.89 -10.12
N SER A 374 26.27 -11.04 -9.96
CA SER A 374 26.98 -11.32 -8.70
C SER A 374 28.16 -10.33 -8.60
N GLU A 375 28.34 -9.74 -7.44
CA GLU A 375 29.51 -8.93 -7.13
C GLU A 375 30.78 -9.78 -7.15
#